data_c4d379679d12d3bca31cd87419ecfe25
#
_entry.id   c4d379679d12d3bca31cd87419ecfe25
#
_cell.length_a   1.000
_cell.length_b   1.000
_cell.length_c   1.000
_cell.angle_alpha   90.00
_cell.angle_beta   90.00
_cell.angle_gamma   90.00
#
_symmetry.space_group_name_H-M   'P 1'
#
loop_
_entity.id
_entity.type
_entity.pdbx_description
1 polymer ?
#
loop_
_entity_poly.entity_id
_entity_poly.type
_entity_poly.pdbx_seq_one_letter_code
_entity_poly.pdbx_strand_id
1 'polypeptide(L)'
;MTTASKRRVSARLAAIAPSATLAVDAKAKALKAAGEPIIGFGPGEPNFPTPENVVEAAVAACKDPRNHKYTPAAGLPELKQAIAAKTLRDSGYAVDPANIVVTNGGKQAVYEGFAAVISEGDEVLLPTPYWTTYPEAIALAGGIPVRVFADADADYKVTPAQLEEAYTPATKALVFCSPSNPTGSVYTPEETEAIGRWCLE
;
A
#
# COMPACT_ATOMS: atom_id res chain seq x y z
N MET A 1 -6.17 45.08 7.75
CA MET A 1 -5.89 44.11 6.68
C MET A 1 -4.99 43.04 7.24
N THR A 2 -5.53 41.93 7.69
CA THR A 2 -4.77 40.77 8.21
C THR A 2 -4.11 40.09 7.01
N THR A 3 -2.80 40.15 6.94
CA THR A 3 -2.01 39.40 5.95
C THR A 3 -2.26 37.91 6.16
N ALA A 4 -3.00 37.31 5.24
CA ALA A 4 -3.17 35.85 5.21
C ALA A 4 -1.76 35.23 5.16
N SER A 5 -1.37 34.56 6.22
CA SER A 5 -0.10 33.83 6.29
C SER A 5 -0.04 32.87 5.11
N LYS A 6 0.92 33.06 4.20
CA LYS A 6 1.13 32.16 3.08
C LYS A 6 1.39 30.76 3.66
N ARG A 7 0.54 29.78 3.34
CA ARG A 7 0.75 28.39 3.75
C ARG A 7 2.14 27.94 3.29
N ARG A 8 2.92 27.39 4.21
CA ARG A 8 4.30 26.91 3.92
C ARG A 8 4.32 25.57 3.20
N VAL A 9 3.19 24.84 3.21
CA VAL A 9 3.00 23.54 2.54
C VAL A 9 1.89 23.64 1.51
N SER A 10 1.93 22.77 0.50
CA SER A 10 0.89 22.72 -0.52
C SER A 10 -0.48 22.39 0.09
N ALA A 11 -1.57 22.77 -0.59
CA ALA A 11 -2.92 22.44 -0.14
C ALA A 11 -3.14 20.93 -0.04
N ARG A 12 -2.59 20.16 -0.99
CA ARG A 12 -2.66 18.70 -0.99
C ARG A 12 -2.03 18.10 0.26
N LEU A 13 -0.81 18.51 0.59
CA LEU A 13 -0.13 18.01 1.79
C LEU A 13 -0.83 18.44 3.08
N ALA A 14 -1.39 19.65 3.11
CA ALA A 14 -2.12 20.16 4.27
C ALA A 14 -3.46 19.42 4.50
N ALA A 15 -4.00 18.75 3.50
CA ALA A 15 -5.21 17.94 3.58
C ALA A 15 -4.94 16.50 4.06
N ILE A 16 -3.69 16.02 4.04
CA ILE A 16 -3.34 14.67 4.50
C ILE A 16 -3.46 14.59 6.02
N ALA A 17 -4.23 13.61 6.49
CA ALA A 17 -4.38 13.35 7.91
C ALA A 17 -3.13 12.66 8.50
N PRO A 18 -2.75 12.97 9.75
CA PRO A 18 -1.75 12.19 10.46
C PRO A 18 -2.16 10.71 10.54
N SER A 19 -1.19 9.80 10.43
CA SER A 19 -1.45 8.36 10.50
C SER A 19 -2.11 7.98 11.82
N ALA A 20 -3.35 7.53 11.79
CA ALA A 20 -4.09 7.05 12.96
C ALA A 20 -3.36 5.87 13.63
N THR A 21 -2.77 4.97 12.84
CA THR A 21 -2.00 3.83 13.34
C THR A 21 -0.79 4.27 14.16
N LEU A 22 -0.03 5.25 13.66
CA LEU A 22 1.13 5.79 14.40
C LEU A 22 0.71 6.54 15.66
N ALA A 23 -0.42 7.25 15.65
CA ALA A 23 -0.94 7.95 16.82
C ALA A 23 -1.37 6.95 17.92
N VAL A 24 -2.05 5.86 17.55
CA VAL A 24 -2.43 4.79 18.48
C VAL A 24 -1.20 4.10 19.07
N ASP A 25 -0.20 3.77 18.24
CA ASP A 25 1.05 3.15 18.70
C ASP A 25 1.82 4.06 19.66
N ALA A 26 1.95 5.34 19.34
CA ALA A 26 2.60 6.31 20.21
C ALA A 26 1.88 6.43 21.56
N LYS A 27 0.54 6.44 21.56
CA LYS A 27 -0.26 6.45 22.78
C LYS A 27 -0.06 5.18 23.61
N ALA A 28 -0.08 4.01 22.98
CA ALA A 28 0.16 2.73 23.66
C ALA A 28 1.56 2.67 24.28
N LYS A 29 2.59 3.12 23.56
CA LYS A 29 3.96 3.21 24.08
C LYS A 29 4.09 4.16 25.25
N ALA A 30 3.44 5.32 25.20
CA ALA A 30 3.45 6.28 26.31
C ALA A 30 2.78 5.73 27.57
N LEU A 31 1.62 5.07 27.45
CA LEU A 31 0.92 4.44 28.56
C LEU A 31 1.74 3.29 29.18
N LYS A 32 2.36 2.46 28.33
CA LYS A 32 3.25 1.39 28.79
C LYS A 32 4.48 1.93 29.54
N ALA A 33 5.06 3.04 29.06
CA ALA A 33 6.15 3.71 29.75
C ALA A 33 5.75 4.34 31.09
N ALA A 34 4.46 4.68 31.26
CA ALA A 34 3.88 5.15 32.51
C ALA A 34 3.53 4.00 33.50
N GLY A 35 3.80 2.74 33.13
CA GLY A 35 3.54 1.56 33.98
C GLY A 35 2.14 0.96 33.83
N GLU A 36 1.34 1.44 32.86
CA GLU A 36 0.02 0.88 32.62
C GLU A 36 0.10 -0.51 31.95
N PRO A 37 -0.78 -1.46 32.33
CA PRO A 37 -0.80 -2.81 31.76
C PRO A 37 -1.42 -2.82 30.34
N ILE A 38 -0.71 -2.27 29.37
CA ILE A 38 -1.19 -2.14 28.00
C ILE A 38 -0.76 -3.32 27.14
N ILE A 39 -1.74 -3.92 26.46
CA ILE A 39 -1.52 -4.88 25.37
C ILE A 39 -1.70 -4.12 24.05
N GLY A 40 -0.62 -4.02 23.26
CA GLY A 40 -0.63 -3.27 22.01
C GLY A 40 -1.01 -4.15 20.81
N PHE A 41 -2.03 -3.73 20.05
CA PHE A 41 -2.42 -4.32 18.78
C PHE A 41 -2.34 -3.28 17.63
N GLY A 42 -1.56 -2.20 17.83
CA GLY A 42 -1.48 -1.10 16.88
C GLY A 42 -0.75 -1.47 15.57
N PRO A 43 0.60 -1.61 15.58
CA PRO A 43 1.33 -1.99 14.38
C PRO A 43 1.23 -3.50 14.12
N GLY A 44 0.94 -3.87 12.87
CA GLY A 44 1.03 -5.26 12.40
C GLY A 44 2.47 -5.64 12.10
N GLU A 45 3.35 -5.60 13.10
CA GLU A 45 4.77 -5.91 12.95
C GLU A 45 5.05 -7.35 13.41
N PRO A 46 5.77 -8.18 12.60
CA PRO A 46 6.22 -9.50 13.04
C PRO A 46 7.08 -9.40 14.30
N ASN A 47 6.84 -10.28 15.25
CA ASN A 47 7.64 -10.36 16.49
C ASN A 47 8.86 -11.30 16.39
N PHE A 48 9.16 -11.76 15.19
CA PHE A 48 10.35 -12.55 14.88
C PHE A 48 11.48 -11.65 14.40
N PRO A 49 12.74 -11.96 14.74
CA PRO A 49 13.89 -11.28 14.16
C PRO A 49 14.00 -11.60 12.66
N THR A 50 14.74 -10.78 11.94
CA THR A 50 15.12 -11.07 10.56
C THR A 50 15.87 -12.39 10.52
N PRO A 51 15.60 -13.31 9.57
CA PRO A 51 16.33 -14.57 9.42
C PRO A 51 17.83 -14.34 9.28
N GLU A 52 18.63 -15.18 9.96
CA GLU A 52 20.09 -15.01 10.04
C GLU A 52 20.76 -14.94 8.66
N ASN A 53 20.36 -15.79 7.71
CA ASN A 53 20.88 -15.77 6.35
C ASN A 53 20.65 -14.43 5.63
N VAL A 54 19.57 -13.70 5.96
CA VAL A 54 19.29 -12.37 5.41
C VAL A 54 20.19 -11.33 6.08
N VAL A 55 20.38 -11.43 7.40
CA VAL A 55 21.31 -10.56 8.15
C VAL A 55 22.73 -10.70 7.65
N GLU A 56 23.22 -11.94 7.50
CA GLU A 56 24.56 -12.23 6.98
C GLU A 56 24.77 -11.69 5.57
N ALA A 57 23.79 -11.87 4.68
CA ALA A 57 23.83 -11.31 3.33
C ALA A 57 23.89 -9.77 3.33
N ALA A 58 23.13 -9.13 4.20
CA ALA A 58 23.15 -7.66 4.34
C ALA A 58 24.53 -7.18 4.87
N VAL A 59 25.10 -7.85 5.86
CA VAL A 59 26.45 -7.54 6.39
C VAL A 59 27.51 -7.71 5.29
N ALA A 60 27.44 -8.79 4.51
CA ALA A 60 28.35 -9.00 3.39
C ALA A 60 28.23 -7.91 2.33
N ALA A 61 26.99 -7.55 1.96
CA ALA A 61 26.72 -6.47 1.00
C ALA A 61 27.26 -5.11 1.48
N CYS A 62 27.14 -4.79 2.76
CA CYS A 62 27.69 -3.56 3.33
C CYS A 62 29.23 -3.49 3.26
N LYS A 63 29.91 -4.63 3.22
CA LYS A 63 31.39 -4.70 3.11
C LYS A 63 31.89 -4.65 1.68
N ASP A 64 31.02 -4.81 0.69
CA ASP A 64 31.37 -4.78 -0.72
C ASP A 64 31.35 -3.36 -1.27
N PRO A 65 32.52 -2.77 -1.67
CA PRO A 65 32.57 -1.41 -2.17
C PRO A 65 31.73 -1.15 -3.44
N ARG A 66 31.36 -2.20 -4.20
CA ARG A 66 30.47 -2.06 -5.36
C ARG A 66 29.10 -1.55 -4.96
N ASN A 67 28.64 -1.87 -3.75
CA ASN A 67 27.36 -1.42 -3.20
C ASN A 67 27.39 0.02 -2.63
N HIS A 68 28.56 0.67 -2.62
CA HIS A 68 28.72 2.07 -2.17
C HIS A 68 28.59 3.08 -3.33
N LYS A 69 27.93 2.72 -4.41
CA LYS A 69 27.78 3.52 -5.61
C LYS A 69 26.29 3.70 -5.94
N TYR A 70 26.00 4.63 -6.82
CA TYR A 70 24.65 4.79 -7.38
C TYR A 70 24.21 3.50 -8.08
N THR A 71 22.96 3.16 -7.89
CA THR A 71 22.28 2.06 -8.59
C THR A 71 21.41 2.61 -9.71
N PRO A 72 20.97 1.77 -10.67
CA PRO A 72 19.91 2.14 -11.61
C PRO A 72 18.64 2.59 -10.85
N ALA A 73 17.95 3.61 -11.36
CA ALA A 73 16.79 4.19 -10.68
C ALA A 73 15.66 3.18 -10.41
N ALA A 74 15.48 2.20 -11.28
CA ALA A 74 14.48 1.14 -11.12
C ALA A 74 14.93 -0.05 -10.26
N GLY A 75 16.13 0.00 -9.69
CA GLY A 75 16.71 -1.08 -8.87
C GLY A 75 17.78 -1.90 -9.58
N LEU A 76 18.49 -2.70 -8.82
CA LEU A 76 19.56 -3.58 -9.31
C LEU A 76 18.99 -4.63 -10.26
N PRO A 77 19.63 -4.89 -11.42
CA PRO A 77 19.19 -5.90 -12.38
C PRO A 77 19.04 -7.29 -11.75
N GLU A 78 19.97 -7.68 -10.89
CA GLU A 78 19.97 -8.97 -10.21
C GLU A 78 18.79 -9.12 -9.27
N LEU A 79 18.40 -8.05 -8.54
CA LEU A 79 17.24 -8.04 -7.69
C LEU A 79 15.93 -8.14 -8.52
N LYS A 80 15.86 -7.41 -9.64
CA LYS A 80 14.70 -7.47 -10.55
C LYS A 80 14.53 -8.86 -11.16
N GLN A 81 15.62 -9.52 -11.55
CA GLN A 81 15.61 -10.91 -12.01
C GLN A 81 15.14 -11.87 -10.92
N ALA A 82 15.63 -11.72 -9.68
CA ALA A 82 15.19 -12.52 -8.55
C ALA A 82 13.70 -12.32 -8.23
N ILE A 83 13.20 -11.09 -8.33
CA ILE A 83 11.77 -10.78 -8.15
C ILE A 83 10.95 -11.47 -9.26
N ALA A 84 11.35 -11.38 -10.52
CA ALA A 84 10.66 -12.03 -11.63
C ALA A 84 10.61 -13.55 -11.46
N ALA A 85 11.73 -14.17 -11.10
CA ALA A 85 11.82 -15.60 -10.83
C ALA A 85 10.93 -16.04 -9.65
N LYS A 86 10.91 -15.24 -8.56
CA LYS A 86 10.05 -15.48 -7.40
C LYS A 86 8.56 -15.37 -7.79
N THR A 87 8.19 -14.33 -8.53
CA THR A 87 6.80 -14.11 -8.95
C THR A 87 6.30 -15.24 -9.83
N LEU A 88 7.12 -15.72 -10.76
CA LEU A 88 6.76 -16.89 -11.57
C LEU A 88 6.60 -18.15 -10.71
N ARG A 89 7.54 -18.41 -9.79
CA ARG A 89 7.50 -19.60 -8.93
C ARG A 89 6.30 -19.61 -7.98
N ASP A 90 6.00 -18.47 -7.35
CA ASP A 90 5.04 -18.40 -6.24
C ASP A 90 3.61 -18.09 -6.72
N SER A 91 3.47 -17.41 -7.85
CA SER A 91 2.16 -16.94 -8.36
C SER A 91 1.86 -17.39 -9.78
N GLY A 92 2.78 -18.08 -10.45
CA GLY A 92 2.62 -18.47 -11.86
C GLY A 92 2.62 -17.31 -12.86
N TYR A 93 2.89 -16.08 -12.38
CA TYR A 93 2.87 -14.88 -13.22
C TYR A 93 4.26 -14.57 -13.77
N ALA A 94 4.39 -14.60 -15.10
CA ALA A 94 5.63 -14.25 -15.78
C ALA A 94 5.69 -12.73 -16.00
N VAL A 95 6.64 -12.07 -15.35
CA VAL A 95 6.89 -10.63 -15.50
C VAL A 95 8.31 -10.42 -16.07
N ASP A 96 8.43 -9.52 -17.06
CA ASP A 96 9.74 -9.10 -17.53
C ASP A 96 10.44 -8.25 -16.46
N PRO A 97 11.71 -8.54 -16.10
CA PRO A 97 12.48 -7.68 -15.21
C PRO A 97 12.52 -6.20 -15.61
N ALA A 98 12.38 -5.88 -16.91
CA ALA A 98 12.27 -4.50 -17.36
C ALA A 98 11.04 -3.76 -16.79
N ASN A 99 9.96 -4.48 -16.51
CA ASN A 99 8.71 -3.94 -15.98
C ASN A 99 8.66 -3.91 -14.44
N ILE A 100 9.78 -4.17 -13.76
CA ILE A 100 9.87 -4.14 -12.31
C ILE A 100 10.59 -2.87 -11.87
N VAL A 101 9.99 -2.17 -10.90
CA VAL A 101 10.60 -1.03 -10.21
C VAL A 101 10.72 -1.36 -8.73
N VAL A 102 11.92 -1.20 -8.18
CA VAL A 102 12.21 -1.38 -6.76
C VAL A 102 12.11 -0.03 -6.06
N THR A 103 11.28 0.04 -5.02
CA THR A 103 10.98 1.26 -4.27
C THR A 103 11.48 1.17 -2.81
N ASN A 104 11.49 2.30 -2.10
CA ASN A 104 11.79 2.35 -0.66
C ASN A 104 10.57 1.90 0.16
N GLY A 105 10.21 0.63 0.02
CA GLY A 105 9.08 0.00 0.70
C GLY A 105 7.74 0.19 -0.02
N GLY A 106 6.72 -0.55 0.46
CA GLY A 106 5.41 -0.62 -0.17
C GLY A 106 4.64 0.70 -0.21
N LYS A 107 4.88 1.63 0.73
CA LYS A 107 4.20 2.94 0.70
C LYS A 107 4.61 3.77 -0.51
N GLN A 108 5.88 3.76 -0.86
CA GLN A 108 6.36 4.45 -2.05
C GLN A 108 5.80 3.79 -3.31
N ALA A 109 5.80 2.45 -3.38
CA ALA A 109 5.24 1.72 -4.51
C ALA A 109 3.77 2.06 -4.76
N VAL A 110 2.96 2.08 -3.69
CA VAL A 110 1.53 2.44 -3.77
C VAL A 110 1.32 3.87 -4.24
N TYR A 111 2.07 4.83 -3.66
CA TYR A 111 1.96 6.22 -4.08
C TYR A 111 2.39 6.43 -5.53
N GLU A 112 3.52 5.87 -5.94
CA GLU A 112 4.02 5.98 -7.32
C GLU A 112 3.07 5.30 -8.31
N GLY A 113 2.47 4.16 -7.93
CA GLY A 113 1.45 3.50 -8.74
C GLY A 113 0.25 4.42 -9.00
N PHE A 114 -0.30 5.07 -7.96
CA PHE A 114 -1.38 6.04 -8.16
C PHE A 114 -0.91 7.27 -8.93
N ALA A 115 0.25 7.83 -8.60
CA ALA A 115 0.77 9.00 -9.29
C ALA A 115 1.03 8.76 -10.79
N ALA A 116 1.26 7.51 -11.20
CA ALA A 116 1.46 7.14 -12.60
C ALA A 116 0.16 7.04 -13.40
N VAL A 117 -0.98 6.73 -12.75
CA VAL A 117 -2.24 6.43 -13.46
C VAL A 117 -3.39 7.37 -13.14
N ILE A 118 -3.33 8.11 -12.02
CA ILE A 118 -4.42 8.97 -11.53
C ILE A 118 -4.14 10.43 -11.86
N SER A 119 -5.12 11.10 -12.42
CA SER A 119 -5.17 12.53 -12.64
C SER A 119 -6.12 13.21 -11.63
N GLU A 120 -6.10 14.55 -11.60
CA GLU A 120 -7.00 15.32 -10.74
C GLU A 120 -8.46 15.06 -11.11
N GLY A 121 -9.25 14.64 -10.12
CA GLY A 121 -10.67 14.33 -10.28
C GLY A 121 -10.98 12.87 -10.63
N ASP A 122 -9.98 12.05 -10.97
CA ASP A 122 -10.20 10.62 -11.17
C ASP A 122 -10.63 9.94 -9.86
N GLU A 123 -11.61 9.06 -9.94
CA GLU A 123 -12.09 8.27 -8.82
C GLU A 123 -11.38 6.92 -8.73
N VAL A 124 -11.08 6.51 -7.48
CA VAL A 124 -10.51 5.21 -7.19
C VAL A 124 -11.42 4.46 -6.22
N LEU A 125 -12.00 3.35 -6.67
CA LEU A 125 -12.82 2.50 -5.82
C LEU A 125 -11.95 1.86 -4.74
N LEU A 126 -12.37 2.02 -3.50
CA LEU A 126 -11.61 1.61 -2.32
C LEU A 126 -12.48 0.75 -1.39
N PRO A 127 -12.43 -0.59 -1.51
CA PRO A 127 -13.10 -1.49 -0.58
C PRO A 127 -12.73 -1.23 0.87
N THR A 128 -13.71 -1.25 1.77
CA THR A 128 -13.51 -1.06 3.21
C THR A 128 -13.72 -2.37 3.98
N PRO A 129 -13.01 -2.58 5.11
CA PRO A 129 -11.91 -1.78 5.66
C PRO A 129 -10.64 -1.85 4.81
N TYR A 130 -9.81 -0.81 4.88
CA TYR A 130 -8.59 -0.70 4.06
C TYR A 130 -7.39 -0.23 4.89
N TRP A 131 -6.19 -0.46 4.37
CA TRP A 131 -4.98 0.13 4.91
C TRP A 131 -5.02 1.66 4.76
N THR A 132 -4.82 2.35 5.87
CA THR A 132 -4.95 3.81 5.97
C THR A 132 -4.06 4.61 5.02
N THR A 133 -3.08 3.97 4.39
CA THR A 133 -2.22 4.59 3.38
C THR A 133 -2.94 4.82 2.05
N TYR A 134 -3.91 3.97 1.66
CA TYR A 134 -4.55 4.06 0.34
C TYR A 134 -5.26 5.38 0.10
N PRO A 135 -6.21 5.85 0.95
CA PRO A 135 -6.93 7.09 0.67
C PRO A 135 -5.99 8.30 0.64
N GLU A 136 -4.97 8.32 1.50
CA GLU A 136 -3.99 9.40 1.53
C GLU A 136 -3.13 9.43 0.28
N ALA A 137 -2.68 8.27 -0.21
CA ALA A 137 -1.90 8.15 -1.43
C ALA A 137 -2.71 8.54 -2.68
N ILE A 138 -3.99 8.12 -2.75
CA ILE A 138 -4.93 8.51 -3.82
C ILE A 138 -5.11 10.03 -3.83
N ALA A 139 -5.43 10.62 -2.69
CA ALA A 139 -5.64 12.07 -2.57
C ALA A 139 -4.37 12.87 -2.89
N LEU A 140 -3.19 12.36 -2.49
CA LEU A 140 -1.91 13.00 -2.79
C LEU A 140 -1.59 12.95 -4.29
N ALA A 141 -2.02 11.90 -5.00
CA ALA A 141 -1.92 11.79 -6.45
C ALA A 141 -2.94 12.67 -7.21
N GLY A 142 -3.92 13.26 -6.50
CA GLY A 142 -4.97 14.11 -7.08
C GLY A 142 -6.31 13.40 -7.28
N GLY A 143 -6.40 12.10 -6.94
CA GLY A 143 -7.61 11.31 -7.08
C GLY A 143 -8.58 11.45 -5.91
N ILE A 144 -9.77 10.91 -6.09
CA ILE A 144 -10.86 10.88 -5.13
C ILE A 144 -11.08 9.43 -4.68
N PRO A 145 -10.82 9.08 -3.40
CA PRO A 145 -11.10 7.73 -2.91
C PRO A 145 -12.61 7.53 -2.71
N VAL A 146 -13.22 6.65 -3.49
CA VAL A 146 -14.63 6.27 -3.40
C VAL A 146 -14.73 4.97 -2.60
N ARG A 147 -15.31 5.04 -1.40
CA ARG A 147 -15.41 3.90 -0.49
C ARG A 147 -16.52 2.95 -0.93
N VAL A 148 -16.17 1.68 -1.09
CA VAL A 148 -17.13 0.59 -1.31
C VAL A 148 -17.21 -0.24 -0.04
N PHE A 149 -18.38 -0.23 0.60
CA PHE A 149 -18.53 -0.80 1.94
C PHE A 149 -18.81 -2.32 1.87
N ALA A 150 -18.05 -3.07 2.66
CA ALA A 150 -18.33 -4.47 2.97
C ALA A 150 -18.22 -4.68 4.49
N ASP A 151 -19.18 -5.42 5.05
CA ASP A 151 -19.26 -5.69 6.49
C ASP A 151 -18.72 -7.08 6.86
N ALA A 152 -18.84 -7.42 8.13
CA ALA A 152 -18.40 -8.71 8.65
C ALA A 152 -19.20 -9.89 8.11
N ASP A 153 -20.47 -9.71 7.78
CA ASP A 153 -21.33 -10.76 7.25
C ASP A 153 -20.91 -11.14 5.82
N ALA A 154 -20.32 -10.18 5.09
CA ALA A 154 -19.69 -10.40 3.78
C ALA A 154 -18.19 -10.77 3.88
N ASP A 155 -17.68 -11.12 5.07
CA ASP A 155 -16.25 -11.37 5.31
C ASP A 155 -15.36 -10.21 4.83
N TYR A 156 -15.88 -8.97 4.90
CA TYR A 156 -15.22 -7.74 4.41
C TYR A 156 -14.79 -7.79 2.94
N LYS A 157 -15.50 -8.56 2.11
CA LYS A 157 -15.23 -8.71 0.67
C LYS A 157 -16.33 -8.01 -0.13
N VAL A 158 -15.94 -7.19 -1.10
CA VAL A 158 -16.87 -6.55 -2.03
C VAL A 158 -17.19 -7.47 -3.21
N THR A 159 -18.37 -7.30 -3.77
CA THR A 159 -18.83 -8.01 -4.95
C THR A 159 -18.80 -7.12 -6.20
N PRO A 160 -18.79 -7.69 -7.43
CA PRO A 160 -18.95 -6.91 -8.65
C PRO A 160 -20.17 -5.99 -8.65
N ALA A 161 -21.30 -6.43 -8.07
CA ALA A 161 -22.51 -5.61 -7.99
C ALA A 161 -22.33 -4.36 -7.13
N GLN A 162 -21.60 -4.45 -6.01
CA GLN A 162 -21.28 -3.29 -5.18
C GLN A 162 -20.27 -2.35 -5.86
N LEU A 163 -19.36 -2.90 -6.66
CA LEU A 163 -18.42 -2.10 -7.45
C LEU A 163 -19.18 -1.34 -8.55
N GLU A 164 -20.12 -2.00 -9.24
CA GLU A 164 -20.97 -1.40 -10.27
C GLU A 164 -21.85 -0.27 -9.70
N GLU A 165 -22.42 -0.46 -8.52
CA GLU A 165 -23.21 0.58 -7.83
C GLU A 165 -22.37 1.84 -7.52
N ALA A 166 -21.08 1.65 -7.21
CA ALA A 166 -20.16 2.73 -6.88
C ALA A 166 -19.45 3.32 -8.11
N TYR A 167 -19.54 2.64 -9.26
CA TYR A 167 -18.90 3.09 -10.49
C TYR A 167 -19.50 4.37 -11.04
N THR A 168 -18.65 5.26 -11.54
CA THR A 168 -19.02 6.44 -12.32
C THR A 168 -18.09 6.58 -13.53
N PRO A 169 -18.42 7.41 -14.52
CA PRO A 169 -17.50 7.71 -15.64
C PRO A 169 -16.15 8.32 -15.22
N ALA A 170 -16.03 8.81 -13.99
CA ALA A 170 -14.77 9.30 -13.42
C ALA A 170 -13.94 8.18 -12.76
N THR A 171 -14.50 6.98 -12.61
CA THR A 171 -13.81 5.85 -12.01
C THR A 171 -12.67 5.38 -12.90
N LYS A 172 -11.46 5.40 -12.37
CA LYS A 172 -10.22 5.09 -13.09
C LYS A 172 -9.54 3.81 -12.62
N ALA A 173 -9.68 3.48 -11.34
CA ALA A 173 -8.97 2.35 -10.75
C ALA A 173 -9.76 1.73 -9.58
N LEU A 174 -9.44 0.47 -9.29
CA LEU A 174 -9.88 -0.26 -8.11
C LEU A 174 -8.66 -0.65 -7.27
N VAL A 175 -8.73 -0.44 -5.95
CA VAL A 175 -7.77 -1.02 -5.01
C VAL A 175 -8.21 -2.42 -4.66
N PHE A 176 -7.51 -3.43 -5.15
CA PHE A 176 -7.74 -4.82 -4.80
C PHE A 176 -6.61 -5.36 -3.94
N CYS A 177 -6.93 -5.87 -2.75
CA CYS A 177 -5.95 -6.39 -1.78
C CYS A 177 -6.43 -7.73 -1.21
N SER A 178 -5.72 -8.82 -1.54
CA SER A 178 -5.99 -10.16 -1.03
C SER A 178 -4.65 -10.90 -0.79
N PRO A 179 -4.38 -11.35 0.44
CA PRO A 179 -5.13 -11.11 1.69
C PRO A 179 -5.28 -9.63 2.02
N SER A 180 -6.45 -9.25 2.55
CA SER A 180 -6.77 -7.86 2.86
C SER A 180 -5.96 -7.33 4.05
N ASN A 181 -5.51 -6.10 3.95
CA ASN A 181 -5.02 -5.33 5.08
C ASN A 181 -6.07 -4.26 5.46
N PRO A 182 -6.74 -4.32 6.66
CA PRO A 182 -6.25 -4.99 7.88
C PRO A 182 -6.94 -6.31 8.24
N THR A 183 -7.98 -6.78 7.52
CA THR A 183 -8.86 -7.85 7.98
C THR A 183 -8.26 -9.25 7.90
N GLY A 184 -7.33 -9.48 6.97
CA GLY A 184 -6.81 -10.81 6.64
C GLY A 184 -7.73 -11.63 5.75
N SER A 185 -8.89 -11.10 5.35
CA SER A 185 -9.84 -11.80 4.47
C SER A 185 -9.23 -12.09 3.11
N VAL A 186 -9.54 -13.26 2.56
CA VAL A 186 -8.98 -13.76 1.30
C VAL A 186 -10.12 -13.98 0.31
N TYR A 187 -10.01 -13.39 -0.86
CA TYR A 187 -10.90 -13.68 -1.98
C TYR A 187 -10.59 -15.05 -2.56
N THR A 188 -11.63 -15.85 -2.88
CA THR A 188 -11.46 -17.10 -3.60
C THR A 188 -11.00 -16.84 -5.05
N PRO A 189 -10.50 -17.86 -5.75
CA PRO A 189 -10.19 -17.74 -7.18
C PRO A 189 -11.40 -17.26 -8.01
N GLU A 190 -12.60 -17.76 -7.71
CA GLU A 190 -13.84 -17.43 -8.42
C GLU A 190 -14.26 -15.98 -8.15
N GLU A 191 -14.17 -15.53 -6.90
CA GLU A 191 -14.43 -14.13 -6.52
C GLU A 191 -13.43 -13.18 -7.19
N THR A 192 -12.15 -13.55 -7.21
CA THR A 192 -11.08 -12.78 -7.85
C THR A 192 -11.33 -12.68 -9.36
N GLU A 193 -11.70 -13.81 -10.00
CA GLU A 193 -12.03 -13.84 -11.43
C GLU A 193 -13.25 -12.96 -11.75
N ALA A 194 -14.29 -13.01 -10.92
CA ALA A 194 -15.49 -12.21 -11.12
C ALA A 194 -15.20 -10.71 -11.06
N ILE A 195 -14.36 -10.26 -10.09
CA ILE A 195 -13.92 -8.87 -10.01
C ILE A 195 -13.04 -8.51 -11.20
N GLY A 196 -12.12 -9.39 -11.59
CA GLY A 196 -11.25 -9.19 -12.75
C GLY A 196 -12.04 -9.03 -14.06
N ARG A 197 -13.08 -9.82 -14.27
CA ARG A 197 -13.98 -9.67 -15.44
C ARG A 197 -14.70 -8.34 -15.42
N TRP A 198 -15.26 -7.95 -14.28
CA TRP A 198 -15.92 -6.66 -14.12
C TRP A 198 -14.98 -5.48 -14.46
N CYS A 199 -13.71 -5.57 -14.10
CA CYS A 199 -12.73 -4.53 -14.43
C CYS A 199 -12.41 -4.43 -15.94
N LEU A 200 -12.70 -5.47 -16.73
CA LEU A 200 -12.41 -5.52 -18.18
C LEU A 200 -13.60 -5.09 -19.03
N GLU A 201 -14.81 -5.08 -18.50
CA GLU A 201 -16.05 -4.64 -19.14
C GLU A 201 -16.27 -3.14 -19.02
#